data_e35f323ddfbd0844c3e1bb3229cc3795
#
_entry.id   e35f323ddfbd0844c3e1bb3229cc3795
#
_cell.length_a   1.000
_cell.length_b   1.000
_cell.length_c   1.000
_cell.angle_alpha   90.00
_cell.angle_beta   90.00
_cell.angle_gamma   90.00
#
_symmetry.space_group_name_H-M   'P 1'
#
loop_
_entity.id
_entity.type
_entity.pdbx_description
1 polymer ?
#
loop_
_entity_poly.entity_id
_entity_poly.type
_entity_poly.pdbx_seq_one_letter_code
_entity_poly.pdbx_strand_id
1 'polypeptide(L)'
;MNKKSPLSRSGRFTSGPGEDVAKFTESISFDRRLWRHDLLGSIAHATMLGNIGVLSKAESKRIVKVLEAIGVDIEEGRFEWNESLEDVHMNIEAELTRREPAGAKLHTGRSRNDQVALDMRMWLRDEMVELEVEISSLQRSLVELGVKNDKVILPGYTHLQRAQPVYFAHHLLAYVEMF
;
A
#
# COMPACT_ATOMS: atom_id res chain seq x y z
N MET A 1 -5.60 -32.89 -18.86
CA MET A 1 -5.58 -32.62 -17.41
C MET A 1 -6.17 -31.25 -17.20
N ASN A 2 -7.40 -31.17 -16.64
CA ASN A 2 -8.06 -29.91 -16.35
C ASN A 2 -7.23 -29.15 -15.28
N LYS A 3 -6.58 -28.04 -15.66
CA LYS A 3 -5.99 -27.14 -14.70
C LYS A 3 -7.14 -26.53 -13.89
N LYS A 4 -7.26 -26.91 -12.62
CA LYS A 4 -8.20 -26.24 -11.69
C LYS A 4 -7.85 -24.76 -11.67
N SER A 5 -8.87 -23.91 -11.82
CA SER A 5 -8.73 -22.47 -11.64
C SER A 5 -8.06 -22.15 -10.30
N PRO A 6 -7.08 -21.26 -10.22
CA PRO A 6 -6.44 -20.86 -8.97
C PRO A 6 -7.36 -20.09 -8.02
N LEU A 7 -8.55 -19.68 -8.47
CA LEU A 7 -9.48 -18.89 -7.67
C LEU A 7 -10.13 -19.71 -6.55
N SER A 8 -10.20 -19.14 -5.36
CA SER A 8 -10.81 -19.75 -4.16
C SER A 8 -12.28 -20.18 -4.33
N ARG A 9 -12.96 -19.69 -5.38
CA ARG A 9 -14.35 -20.01 -5.74
C ARG A 9 -14.49 -21.19 -6.69
N SER A 10 -13.40 -21.88 -7.02
CA SER A 10 -13.35 -22.93 -8.05
C SER A 10 -14.18 -24.19 -7.74
N GLY A 11 -14.68 -24.36 -6.52
CA GLY A 11 -15.45 -25.54 -6.15
C GLY A 11 -16.82 -25.69 -6.85
N ARG A 12 -17.36 -24.61 -7.43
CA ARG A 12 -18.67 -24.60 -8.12
C ARG A 12 -18.57 -24.46 -9.63
N PHE A 13 -17.40 -24.09 -10.15
CA PHE A 13 -17.21 -23.85 -11.58
C PHE A 13 -16.25 -24.86 -12.18
N THR A 14 -16.51 -25.26 -13.41
CA THR A 14 -15.66 -26.18 -14.19
C THR A 14 -14.54 -25.48 -14.92
N SER A 15 -14.65 -24.15 -15.07
CA SER A 15 -13.64 -23.29 -15.70
C SER A 15 -13.49 -21.98 -14.91
N GLY A 16 -12.35 -21.31 -15.04
CA GLY A 16 -12.14 -19.96 -14.56
C GLY A 16 -12.89 -18.91 -15.39
N PRO A 17 -12.86 -17.62 -14.98
CA PRO A 17 -13.39 -16.52 -15.77
C PRO A 17 -12.68 -16.43 -17.13
N GLY A 18 -13.36 -15.88 -18.14
CA GLY A 18 -12.72 -15.53 -19.41
C GLY A 18 -11.64 -14.45 -19.22
N GLU A 19 -10.69 -14.40 -20.16
CA GLU A 19 -9.55 -13.47 -20.06
C GLU A 19 -9.96 -12.00 -19.91
N ASP A 20 -11.00 -11.58 -20.62
CA ASP A 20 -11.50 -10.19 -20.55
C ASP A 20 -12.10 -9.87 -19.17
N VAL A 21 -12.77 -10.86 -18.56
CA VAL A 21 -13.32 -10.70 -17.20
C VAL A 21 -12.20 -10.67 -16.18
N ALA A 22 -11.20 -11.53 -16.31
CA ALA A 22 -10.04 -11.55 -15.43
C ALA A 22 -9.29 -10.21 -15.47
N LYS A 23 -9.05 -9.64 -16.66
CA LYS A 23 -8.44 -8.33 -16.82
C LYS A 23 -9.28 -7.18 -16.26
N PHE A 24 -10.60 -7.30 -16.31
CA PHE A 24 -11.50 -6.27 -15.77
C PHE A 24 -11.58 -6.30 -14.24
N THR A 25 -11.44 -7.48 -13.64
CA THR A 25 -11.59 -7.68 -12.19
C THR A 25 -10.28 -7.69 -11.42
N GLU A 26 -9.14 -7.72 -12.12
CA GLU A 26 -7.84 -7.68 -11.44
C GLU A 26 -7.59 -6.33 -10.77
N SER A 27 -6.88 -6.33 -9.68
CA SER A 27 -6.41 -5.14 -8.96
C SER A 27 -4.89 -5.12 -8.76
N ILE A 28 -4.21 -6.21 -9.11
CA ILE A 28 -2.76 -6.35 -8.92
C ILE A 28 -1.95 -5.23 -9.62
N SER A 29 -2.47 -4.69 -10.72
CA SER A 29 -1.83 -3.58 -11.45
C SER A 29 -1.60 -2.33 -10.57
N PHE A 30 -2.46 -2.10 -9.57
CA PHE A 30 -2.37 -0.95 -8.68
C PHE A 30 -2.25 -1.33 -7.20
N ASP A 31 -2.82 -2.45 -6.72
CA ASP A 31 -2.82 -2.83 -5.30
C ASP A 31 -1.51 -3.50 -4.85
N ARG A 32 -0.63 -3.90 -5.78
CA ARG A 32 0.71 -4.42 -5.44
C ARG A 32 1.50 -3.50 -4.51
N ARG A 33 1.20 -2.20 -4.46
CA ARG A 33 1.81 -1.23 -3.53
C ARG A 33 1.52 -1.55 -2.06
N LEU A 34 0.49 -2.34 -1.77
CA LEU A 34 0.09 -2.74 -0.42
C LEU A 34 0.90 -3.93 0.12
N TRP A 35 1.81 -4.52 -0.65
CA TRP A 35 2.50 -5.77 -0.30
C TRP A 35 3.17 -5.74 1.09
N ARG A 36 3.77 -4.61 1.48
CA ARG A 36 4.43 -4.47 2.80
C ARG A 36 3.41 -4.59 3.92
N HIS A 37 2.27 -3.98 3.76
CA HIS A 37 1.19 -3.95 4.75
C HIS A 37 0.51 -5.32 4.84
N ASP A 38 0.27 -5.98 3.70
CA ASP A 38 -0.25 -7.35 3.68
C ASP A 38 0.69 -8.34 4.37
N LEU A 39 1.99 -8.26 4.14
CA LEU A 39 2.97 -9.10 4.82
C LEU A 39 2.96 -8.85 6.34
N LEU A 40 2.96 -7.58 6.77
CA LEU A 40 2.91 -7.24 8.20
C LEU A 40 1.64 -7.77 8.87
N GLY A 41 0.48 -7.55 8.26
CA GLY A 41 -0.80 -8.07 8.74
C GLY A 41 -0.84 -9.59 8.78
N SER A 42 -0.31 -10.25 7.75
CA SER A 42 -0.24 -11.71 7.64
C SER A 42 0.73 -12.33 8.64
N ILE A 43 1.87 -11.71 8.92
CA ILE A 43 2.83 -12.13 9.97
C ILE A 43 2.19 -12.03 11.35
N ALA A 44 1.51 -10.92 11.63
CA ALA A 44 0.79 -10.74 12.90
C ALA A 44 -0.31 -11.79 13.07
N HIS A 45 -1.09 -12.06 12.01
CA HIS A 45 -2.15 -13.06 12.00
C HIS A 45 -1.60 -14.48 12.20
N ALA A 46 -0.53 -14.87 11.49
CA ALA A 46 0.12 -16.17 11.66
C ALA A 46 0.64 -16.37 13.10
N THR A 47 1.21 -15.32 13.68
CA THR A 47 1.70 -15.32 15.06
C THR A 47 0.55 -15.51 16.05
N MET A 48 -0.54 -14.79 15.88
CA MET A 48 -1.76 -14.92 16.70
C MET A 48 -2.32 -16.34 16.59
N LEU A 49 -2.50 -16.90 15.39
CA LEU A 49 -2.99 -18.26 15.19
C LEU A 49 -2.10 -19.30 15.87
N GLY A 50 -0.78 -19.10 15.89
CA GLY A 50 0.16 -19.92 16.64
C GLY A 50 0.02 -19.78 18.15
N ASN A 51 -0.34 -18.60 18.65
CA ASN A 51 -0.54 -18.36 20.08
C ASN A 51 -1.82 -18.97 20.63
N ILE A 52 -2.89 -18.98 19.84
CA ILE A 52 -4.18 -19.59 20.23
C ILE A 52 -4.29 -21.08 19.88
N GLY A 53 -3.24 -21.67 19.29
CA GLY A 53 -3.17 -23.11 19.02
C GLY A 53 -3.88 -23.59 17.75
N VAL A 54 -4.33 -22.68 16.88
CA VAL A 54 -4.90 -23.03 15.55
C VAL A 54 -3.79 -23.51 14.61
N LEU A 55 -2.63 -22.85 14.65
CA LEU A 55 -1.39 -23.35 14.08
C LEU A 55 -0.50 -23.91 15.20
N SER A 56 0.26 -24.95 14.90
CA SER A 56 1.34 -25.33 15.79
C SER A 56 2.40 -24.22 15.84
N LYS A 57 3.15 -24.12 16.93
CA LYS A 57 4.25 -23.15 17.05
C LYS A 57 5.29 -23.28 15.92
N ALA A 58 5.52 -24.52 15.47
CA ALA A 58 6.44 -24.79 14.37
C ALA A 58 5.90 -24.29 13.01
N GLU A 59 4.61 -24.52 12.71
CA GLU A 59 3.97 -24.01 11.49
C GLU A 59 3.96 -22.49 11.46
N SER A 60 3.53 -21.84 12.55
CA SER A 60 3.52 -20.38 12.68
C SER A 60 4.91 -19.78 12.39
N LYS A 61 5.97 -20.33 13.01
CA LYS A 61 7.35 -19.86 12.76
C LYS A 61 7.80 -20.04 11.29
N ARG A 62 7.45 -21.16 10.65
CA ARG A 62 7.81 -21.38 9.23
C ARG A 62 7.05 -20.43 8.31
N ILE A 63 5.76 -20.23 8.55
CA ILE A 63 4.94 -19.26 7.79
C ILE A 63 5.54 -17.85 7.90
N VAL A 64 5.82 -17.37 9.11
CA VAL A 64 6.44 -16.06 9.33
C VAL A 64 7.77 -15.93 8.56
N LYS A 65 8.65 -16.93 8.70
CA LYS A 65 9.95 -16.92 7.99
C LYS A 65 9.79 -16.87 6.47
N VAL A 66 8.79 -17.56 5.91
CA VAL A 66 8.53 -17.54 4.46
C VAL A 66 7.93 -16.22 4.02
N LEU A 67 7.02 -15.62 4.82
CA LEU A 67 6.49 -14.28 4.52
C LEU A 67 7.60 -13.21 4.53
N GLU A 68 8.51 -13.25 5.49
CA GLU A 68 9.69 -12.38 5.51
C GLU A 68 10.58 -12.57 4.27
N ALA A 69 10.81 -13.81 3.84
CA ALA A 69 11.59 -14.11 2.64
C ALA A 69 10.88 -13.64 1.35
N ILE A 70 9.55 -13.74 1.27
CA ILE A 70 8.76 -13.18 0.17
C ILE A 70 8.94 -11.65 0.14
N GLY A 71 8.92 -10.99 1.29
CA GLY A 71 9.16 -9.55 1.38
C GLY A 71 10.50 -9.13 0.79
N VAL A 72 11.57 -9.85 1.11
CA VAL A 72 12.90 -9.62 0.53
C VAL A 72 12.90 -9.83 -0.99
N ASP A 73 12.23 -10.88 -1.48
CA ASP A 73 12.15 -11.13 -2.92
C ASP A 73 11.38 -10.04 -3.66
N ILE A 74 10.31 -9.49 -3.07
CA ILE A 74 9.57 -8.37 -3.65
C ILE A 74 10.45 -7.11 -3.68
N GLU A 75 11.13 -6.80 -2.58
CA GLU A 75 11.98 -5.61 -2.46
C GLU A 75 13.15 -5.62 -3.44
N GLU A 76 13.74 -6.79 -3.67
CA GLU A 76 14.84 -6.99 -4.61
C GLU A 76 14.38 -7.25 -6.06
N GLY A 77 13.09 -7.20 -6.34
CA GLY A 77 12.51 -7.36 -7.67
C GLY A 77 12.59 -8.79 -8.23
N ARG A 78 12.77 -9.79 -7.38
CA ARG A 78 12.78 -11.21 -7.78
C ARG A 78 11.40 -11.88 -7.73
N PHE A 79 10.41 -11.21 -7.15
CA PHE A 79 9.06 -11.74 -7.06
C PHE A 79 8.30 -11.51 -8.36
N GLU A 80 7.76 -12.57 -8.94
CA GLU A 80 6.96 -12.50 -10.17
C GLU A 80 5.48 -12.33 -9.84
N TRP A 81 4.93 -11.18 -10.18
CA TRP A 81 3.51 -10.91 -10.05
C TRP A 81 2.72 -11.62 -11.17
N ASN A 82 1.64 -12.29 -10.79
CA ASN A 82 0.77 -13.02 -11.72
C ASN A 82 -0.60 -12.37 -11.75
N GLU A 83 -0.93 -11.71 -12.87
CA GLU A 83 -2.23 -11.04 -13.08
C GLU A 83 -3.43 -12.01 -12.99
N SER A 84 -3.23 -13.29 -13.31
CA SER A 84 -4.30 -14.28 -13.18
C SER A 84 -4.69 -14.59 -11.74
N LEU A 85 -3.95 -14.08 -10.75
CA LEU A 85 -4.23 -14.20 -9.32
C LEU A 85 -4.96 -12.97 -8.74
N GLU A 86 -5.54 -12.13 -9.59
CA GLU A 86 -6.45 -11.05 -9.25
C GLU A 86 -5.83 -9.91 -8.42
N ASP A 87 -5.31 -10.17 -7.21
CA ASP A 87 -4.86 -9.17 -6.25
C ASP A 87 -3.50 -9.51 -5.61
N VAL A 88 -2.93 -8.54 -4.86
CA VAL A 88 -1.67 -8.69 -4.13
C VAL A 88 -1.73 -9.83 -3.11
N HIS A 89 -2.85 -9.98 -2.45
CA HIS A 89 -3.05 -10.96 -1.38
C HIS A 89 -3.01 -12.40 -1.93
N MET A 90 -3.68 -12.66 -3.07
CA MET A 90 -3.65 -13.97 -3.72
C MET A 90 -2.27 -14.31 -4.27
N ASN A 91 -1.53 -13.32 -4.78
CA ASN A 91 -0.16 -13.51 -5.22
C ASN A 91 0.75 -13.95 -4.06
N ILE A 92 0.69 -13.24 -2.94
CA ILE A 92 1.48 -13.56 -1.73
C ILE A 92 1.04 -14.90 -1.13
N GLU A 93 -0.27 -15.16 -1.02
CA GLU A 93 -0.82 -16.41 -0.48
C GLU A 93 -0.44 -17.64 -1.34
N ALA A 94 -0.48 -17.51 -2.66
CA ALA A 94 -0.07 -18.56 -3.57
C ALA A 94 1.41 -18.89 -3.42
N GLU A 95 2.28 -17.89 -3.36
CA GLU A 95 3.72 -18.07 -3.19
C GLU A 95 4.06 -18.62 -1.79
N LEU A 96 3.39 -18.12 -0.74
CA LEU A 96 3.51 -18.66 0.60
C LEU A 96 3.18 -20.15 0.63
N THR A 97 2.02 -20.54 0.06
CA THR A 97 1.56 -21.92 0.07
C THR A 97 2.47 -22.84 -0.75
N ARG A 98 3.04 -22.31 -1.83
CA ARG A 98 4.04 -23.03 -2.64
C ARG A 98 5.31 -23.37 -1.88
N ARG A 99 5.81 -22.42 -1.04
CA ARG A 99 7.03 -22.58 -0.24
C ARG A 99 6.78 -23.32 1.06
N GLU A 100 5.63 -23.11 1.70
CA GLU A 100 5.23 -23.71 2.98
C GLU A 100 3.75 -24.14 2.90
N PRO A 101 3.45 -25.44 2.76
CA PRO A 101 2.08 -25.92 2.63
C PRO A 101 1.15 -25.56 3.78
N ALA A 102 1.68 -25.35 4.99
CA ALA A 102 0.89 -24.86 6.13
C ALA A 102 0.36 -23.43 5.91
N GLY A 103 0.91 -22.67 4.93
CA GLY A 103 0.41 -21.38 4.50
C GLY A 103 -1.06 -21.39 4.09
N ALA A 104 -1.56 -22.50 3.56
CA ALA A 104 -2.99 -22.68 3.24
C ALA A 104 -3.92 -22.51 4.45
N LYS A 105 -3.41 -22.61 5.68
CA LYS A 105 -4.17 -22.40 6.92
C LYS A 105 -4.21 -20.92 7.36
N LEU A 106 -3.42 -20.05 6.74
CA LEU A 106 -3.26 -18.66 7.17
C LEU A 106 -4.57 -17.86 7.10
N HIS A 107 -5.46 -18.21 6.17
CA HIS A 107 -6.75 -17.52 6.03
C HIS A 107 -7.79 -17.90 7.10
N THR A 108 -7.45 -18.77 8.04
CA THR A 108 -8.35 -19.19 9.13
C THR A 108 -8.76 -18.02 10.00
N GLY A 109 -10.08 -17.79 10.14
CA GLY A 109 -10.62 -16.71 10.97
C GLY A 109 -10.41 -15.30 10.40
N ARG A 110 -10.06 -15.17 9.12
CA ARG A 110 -9.88 -13.89 8.42
C ARG A 110 -10.70 -13.86 7.14
N SER A 111 -11.30 -12.71 6.85
CA SER A 111 -11.93 -12.42 5.55
C SER A 111 -10.97 -11.59 4.69
N ARG A 112 -11.04 -11.74 3.36
CA ARG A 112 -10.36 -10.83 2.44
C ARG A 112 -10.76 -9.36 2.68
N ASN A 113 -12.01 -9.12 3.08
CA ASN A 113 -12.49 -7.77 3.35
C ASN A 113 -11.79 -7.09 4.53
N ASP A 114 -11.58 -7.79 5.64
CA ASP A 114 -10.85 -7.21 6.79
C ASP A 114 -9.36 -7.08 6.51
N GLN A 115 -8.77 -8.00 5.73
CA GLN A 115 -7.38 -7.94 5.28
C GLN A 115 -7.14 -6.70 4.43
N VAL A 116 -7.92 -6.48 3.37
CA VAL A 116 -7.83 -5.30 2.49
C VAL A 116 -8.04 -4.01 3.28
N ALA A 117 -9.04 -3.97 4.17
CA ALA A 117 -9.31 -2.78 4.99
C ALA A 117 -8.16 -2.43 5.94
N LEU A 118 -7.50 -3.45 6.52
CA LEU A 118 -6.32 -3.26 7.36
C LEU A 118 -5.16 -2.67 6.53
N ASP A 119 -4.85 -3.29 5.40
CA ASP A 119 -3.72 -2.92 4.56
C ASP A 119 -3.87 -1.49 4.01
N MET A 120 -5.07 -1.13 3.53
CA MET A 120 -5.37 0.22 3.10
C MET A 120 -5.20 1.26 4.21
N ARG A 121 -5.62 0.94 5.44
CA ARG A 121 -5.45 1.86 6.58
C ARG A 121 -3.99 2.02 6.98
N MET A 122 -3.23 0.95 6.98
CA MET A 122 -1.80 0.98 7.28
C MET A 122 -1.04 1.77 6.21
N TRP A 123 -1.30 1.48 4.94
CA TRP A 123 -0.72 2.19 3.82
C TRP A 123 -1.06 3.70 3.87
N LEU A 124 -2.34 4.04 4.03
CA LEU A 124 -2.76 5.44 4.10
C LEU A 124 -2.08 6.20 5.24
N ARG A 125 -1.93 5.55 6.40
CA ARG A 125 -1.22 6.15 7.54
C ARG A 125 0.24 6.48 7.19
N ASP A 126 0.92 5.56 6.51
CA ASP A 126 2.33 5.74 6.15
C ASP A 126 2.47 6.83 5.07
N GLU A 127 1.59 6.85 4.05
CA GLU A 127 1.54 7.91 3.03
C GLU A 127 1.23 9.29 3.63
N MET A 128 0.40 9.36 4.67
CA MET A 128 0.11 10.63 5.37
C MET A 128 1.35 11.17 6.07
N VAL A 129 2.20 10.32 6.65
CA VAL A 129 3.47 10.75 7.25
C VAL A 129 4.43 11.31 6.20
N GLU A 130 4.54 10.65 5.04
CA GLU A 130 5.37 11.14 3.94
C GLU A 130 4.84 12.48 3.40
N LEU A 131 3.52 12.61 3.22
CA LEU A 131 2.90 13.87 2.79
C LEU A 131 3.16 15.01 3.77
N GLU A 132 3.12 14.76 5.08
CA GLU A 132 3.45 15.76 6.11
C GLU A 132 4.89 16.27 5.97
N VAL A 133 5.84 15.37 5.71
CA VAL A 133 7.24 15.71 5.45
C VAL A 133 7.38 16.59 4.21
N GLU A 134 6.69 16.26 3.13
CA GLU A 134 6.72 17.03 1.88
C GLU A 134 6.10 18.42 2.03
N ILE A 135 4.97 18.55 2.73
CA ILE A 135 4.34 19.84 3.04
C ILE A 135 5.31 20.70 3.87
N SER A 136 5.91 20.13 4.90
CA SER A 136 6.90 20.85 5.72
C SER A 136 8.11 21.32 4.91
N SER A 137 8.55 20.52 3.94
CA SER A 137 9.63 20.88 3.01
C SER A 137 9.23 22.05 2.10
N LEU A 138 7.99 22.03 1.59
CA LEU A 138 7.43 23.13 0.80
C LEU A 138 7.36 24.42 1.61
N GLN A 139 6.82 24.36 2.84
CA GLN A 139 6.76 25.52 3.74
C GLN A 139 8.15 26.12 3.98
N ARG A 140 9.15 25.28 4.26
CA ARG A 140 10.56 25.71 4.44
C ARG A 140 11.08 26.43 3.20
N SER A 141 10.83 25.87 2.01
CA SER A 141 11.27 26.47 0.74
C SER A 141 10.63 27.84 0.50
N LEU A 142 9.36 28.01 0.85
CA LEU A 142 8.66 29.29 0.77
C LEU A 142 9.25 30.33 1.73
N VAL A 143 9.56 29.93 2.97
CA VAL A 143 10.20 30.81 3.97
C VAL A 143 11.59 31.22 3.49
N GLU A 144 12.42 30.26 3.03
CA GLU A 144 13.77 30.56 2.53
C GLU A 144 13.75 31.49 1.33
N LEU A 145 12.80 31.31 0.41
CA LEU A 145 12.59 32.20 -0.73
C LEU A 145 12.18 33.62 -0.27
N GLY A 146 11.31 33.69 0.74
CA GLY A 146 10.89 34.95 1.35
C GLY A 146 12.06 35.69 1.98
N VAL A 147 12.91 35.01 2.75
CA VAL A 147 14.11 35.60 3.37
C VAL A 147 15.09 36.12 2.32
N LYS A 148 15.31 35.37 1.22
CA LYS A 148 16.19 35.82 0.13
C LYS A 148 15.68 37.07 -0.61
N ASN A 149 14.37 37.34 -0.53
CA ASN A 149 13.70 38.41 -1.25
C ASN A 149 12.93 39.37 -0.33
N ASP A 150 13.42 39.56 0.88
CA ASP A 150 12.77 40.34 1.96
C ASP A 150 12.44 41.80 1.58
N LYS A 151 13.20 42.38 0.63
CA LYS A 151 13.04 43.77 0.16
C LYS A 151 12.26 43.89 -1.15
N VAL A 152 11.88 42.78 -1.76
CA VAL A 152 11.15 42.80 -3.03
C VAL A 152 9.70 43.18 -2.78
N ILE A 153 9.27 44.30 -3.45
CA ILE A 153 7.90 44.81 -3.42
C ILE A 153 7.22 44.49 -4.74
N LEU A 154 5.96 44.03 -4.68
CA LEU A 154 5.11 43.80 -5.84
C LEU A 154 3.74 44.46 -5.63
N PRO A 155 3.00 44.73 -6.71
CA PRO A 155 1.65 45.28 -6.59
C PRO A 155 0.68 44.19 -6.14
N GLY A 156 -0.11 44.46 -5.10
CA GLY A 156 -1.32 43.73 -4.82
C GLY A 156 -2.40 44.07 -5.86
N TYR A 157 -3.33 43.16 -6.08
CA TYR A 157 -4.41 43.31 -7.04
C TYR A 157 -5.77 43.11 -6.39
N THR A 158 -6.75 43.95 -6.75
CA THR A 158 -8.17 43.73 -6.48
C THR A 158 -8.95 44.05 -7.76
N HIS A 159 -9.97 43.27 -8.10
CA HIS A 159 -10.77 43.47 -9.29
C HIS A 159 -9.95 43.63 -10.59
N LEU A 160 -8.87 42.86 -10.73
CA LEU A 160 -7.90 42.93 -11.84
C LEU A 160 -7.18 44.30 -11.95
N GLN A 161 -7.19 45.13 -10.91
CA GLN A 161 -6.55 46.44 -10.85
C GLN A 161 -5.45 46.47 -9.80
N ARG A 162 -4.40 47.26 -10.04
CA ARG A 162 -3.35 47.46 -9.07
C ARG A 162 -3.89 48.16 -7.83
N ALA A 163 -3.61 47.59 -6.67
CA ALA A 163 -3.97 48.14 -5.36
C ALA A 163 -2.70 48.54 -4.58
N GLN A 164 -2.62 48.16 -3.30
CA GLN A 164 -1.47 48.53 -2.45
C GLN A 164 -0.18 47.78 -2.82
N PRO A 165 1.00 48.35 -2.49
CA PRO A 165 2.25 47.60 -2.54
C PRO A 165 2.27 46.51 -1.45
N VAL A 166 2.81 45.33 -1.78
CA VAL A 166 2.92 44.17 -0.89
C VAL A 166 4.34 43.65 -0.96
N TYR A 167 4.94 43.27 0.15
CA TYR A 167 6.19 42.52 0.13
C TYR A 167 5.99 41.12 -0.45
N PHE A 168 6.91 40.72 -1.32
CA PHE A 168 6.89 39.37 -1.87
C PHE A 168 6.98 38.29 -0.77
N ALA A 169 7.82 38.54 0.24
CA ALA A 169 7.92 37.68 1.42
C ALA A 169 6.56 37.53 2.15
N HIS A 170 5.80 38.60 2.30
CA HIS A 170 4.47 38.55 2.92
C HIS A 170 3.49 37.70 2.09
N HIS A 171 3.55 37.82 0.76
CA HIS A 171 2.75 36.98 -0.13
C HIS A 171 3.08 35.49 0.02
N LEU A 172 4.37 35.13 0.11
CA LEU A 172 4.80 33.74 0.30
C LEU A 172 4.38 33.18 1.67
N LEU A 173 4.49 34.00 2.73
CA LEU A 173 4.09 33.59 4.08
C LEU A 173 2.59 33.27 4.19
N ALA A 174 1.74 33.90 3.39
CA ALA A 174 0.33 33.56 3.34
C ALA A 174 0.11 32.08 2.92
N TYR A 175 0.93 31.57 2.01
CA TYR A 175 0.88 30.14 1.63
C TYR A 175 1.45 29.23 2.72
N VAL A 176 2.48 29.68 3.43
CA VAL A 176 3.02 28.91 4.58
C VAL A 176 1.94 28.68 5.65
N GLU A 177 1.10 29.71 5.91
CA GLU A 177 0.01 29.59 6.88
C GLU A 177 -1.18 28.74 6.35
N MET A 178 -1.32 28.59 5.03
CA MET A 178 -2.36 27.75 4.42
C MET A 178 -2.02 26.26 4.46
N PHE A 179 -0.76 25.90 4.41
CA PHE A 179 -0.26 24.53 4.46
C PHE A 179 0.06 24.08 5.90
#